data_80ba954dc50245da3120bbb68e633cec
#
_entry.id   80ba954dc50245da3120bbb68e633cec
#
_cell.length_a   1.000
_cell.length_b   1.000
_cell.length_c   1.000
_cell.angle_alpha   90.00
_cell.angle_beta   90.00
_cell.angle_gamma   90.00
#
_symmetry.space_group_name_H-M   'P 1'
#
loop_
_entity.id
_entity.type
_entity.pdbx_description
1 polymer ?
#
loop_
_entity_poly.entity_id
_entity_poly.type
_entity_poly.pdbx_seq_one_letter_code
_entity_poly.pdbx_strand_id
1 'polypeptide(L)'
;MKKRFIPLLALLLSLCIIVPVSIAQIMAAGAVQIKVVAEGGIVEIYGVKVDNGKSHSVSSAPNEETSIIVPIKATPDEGYVFGSWSVVNGTIDNEKNGNANLTVNVGTSPVTLTANFVKTVGIQAKSSNAGGTVTASAEKAVP
;
A
#
# COMPACT_ATOMS: atom_id res chain seq x y z
N MET A 1 -70.04 -28.33 -18.09
CA MET A 1 -69.14 -27.97 -16.99
C MET A 1 -67.69 -27.92 -17.50
N LYS A 2 -67.14 -26.75 -17.77
CA LYS A 2 -65.75 -26.58 -18.22
C LYS A 2 -64.86 -26.39 -17.01
N LYS A 3 -64.08 -27.41 -16.65
CA LYS A 3 -63.05 -27.35 -15.61
C LYS A 3 -61.92 -26.46 -16.15
N ARG A 4 -61.76 -25.29 -15.51
CA ARG A 4 -60.59 -24.42 -15.75
C ARG A 4 -59.39 -25.02 -15.05
N PHE A 5 -58.49 -25.65 -15.78
CA PHE A 5 -57.16 -25.96 -15.31
C PHE A 5 -56.35 -24.63 -15.27
N ILE A 6 -56.15 -24.13 -14.09
CA ILE A 6 -55.15 -23.06 -13.86
C ILE A 6 -53.82 -23.77 -13.95
N PRO A 7 -52.93 -23.38 -14.87
CA PRO A 7 -51.63 -24.04 -14.97
C PRO A 7 -50.81 -23.72 -13.75
N LEU A 8 -50.54 -24.76 -12.98
CA LEU A 8 -49.62 -24.77 -11.84
C LEU A 8 -48.19 -24.29 -12.19
N LEU A 9 -47.98 -24.06 -13.49
CA LEU A 9 -46.70 -23.62 -14.05
C LEU A 9 -46.39 -22.12 -13.79
N ALA A 10 -47.42 -21.32 -13.53
CA ALA A 10 -47.21 -19.88 -13.24
C ALA A 10 -46.73 -19.57 -11.80
N LEU A 11 -46.87 -20.53 -10.89
CA LEU A 11 -46.46 -20.38 -9.50
C LEU A 11 -44.98 -20.74 -9.28
N LEU A 12 -44.36 -21.50 -10.21
CA LEU A 12 -42.96 -21.89 -10.08
C LEU A 12 -41.99 -20.86 -10.64
N LEU A 13 -42.46 -19.86 -11.40
CA LEU A 13 -41.60 -18.85 -12.00
C LEU A 13 -41.40 -17.62 -11.08
N SER A 14 -42.17 -17.50 -9.99
CA SER A 14 -42.11 -16.35 -9.08
C SER A 14 -41.15 -16.57 -7.91
N LEU A 15 -40.53 -17.75 -7.78
CA LEU A 15 -39.63 -18.04 -6.64
C LEU A 15 -38.16 -18.04 -6.99
N CYS A 16 -37.78 -17.55 -8.17
CA CYS A 16 -36.39 -17.52 -8.64
C CYS A 16 -35.81 -16.08 -8.70
N ILE A 17 -36.42 -15.13 -7.98
CA ILE A 17 -35.75 -13.87 -7.64
C ILE A 17 -35.22 -14.01 -6.21
N ILE A 18 -34.43 -15.04 -5.96
CA ILE A 18 -33.42 -14.96 -4.92
C ILE A 18 -32.38 -14.03 -5.52
N VAL A 19 -32.47 -12.76 -5.09
CA VAL A 19 -31.42 -11.77 -5.25
C VAL A 19 -30.10 -12.52 -5.00
N PRO A 20 -29.15 -12.56 -5.95
CA PRO A 20 -27.83 -12.97 -5.61
C PRO A 20 -27.32 -11.91 -4.62
N VAL A 21 -27.45 -12.18 -3.33
CA VAL A 21 -26.63 -11.52 -2.34
C VAL A 21 -25.22 -11.84 -2.80
N SER A 22 -24.64 -10.85 -3.48
CA SER A 22 -23.35 -11.01 -4.12
C SER A 22 -22.38 -11.41 -3.02
N ILE A 23 -21.93 -12.64 -3.07
CA ILE A 23 -20.81 -13.18 -2.26
C ILE A 23 -19.60 -12.22 -2.31
N ALA A 24 -19.50 -11.41 -3.38
CA ALA A 24 -18.55 -10.32 -3.49
C ALA A 24 -18.64 -9.24 -2.38
N GLN A 25 -19.79 -9.02 -1.77
CA GLN A 25 -19.92 -8.05 -0.68
C GLN A 25 -19.47 -8.61 0.67
N ILE A 26 -19.48 -9.92 0.84
CA ILE A 26 -19.02 -10.56 2.09
C ILE A 26 -17.48 -10.63 2.11
N MET A 27 -16.83 -10.66 0.93
CA MET A 27 -15.37 -10.68 0.82
C MET A 27 -14.72 -9.29 0.93
N ALA A 28 -15.49 -8.21 0.77
CA ALA A 28 -14.96 -6.85 0.80
C ALA A 28 -14.86 -6.26 2.23
N ALA A 29 -15.43 -6.91 3.23
CA ALA A 29 -15.56 -6.34 4.59
C ALA A 29 -14.23 -6.27 5.37
N GLY A 30 -13.15 -6.83 4.84
CA GLY A 30 -11.83 -6.83 5.50
C GLY A 30 -10.70 -6.25 4.67
N ALA A 31 -10.97 -5.72 3.46
CA ALA A 31 -9.91 -5.24 2.58
C ALA A 31 -9.59 -3.75 2.83
N VAL A 32 -8.31 -3.42 2.96
CA VAL A 32 -7.80 -2.05 3.06
C VAL A 32 -6.97 -1.76 1.81
N GLN A 33 -7.24 -0.63 1.18
CA GLN A 33 -6.45 -0.13 0.05
C GLN A 33 -5.31 0.75 0.57
N ILE A 34 -4.07 0.40 0.26
CA ILE A 34 -2.88 1.17 0.60
C ILE A 34 -2.37 1.82 -0.69
N LYS A 35 -2.54 3.15 -0.79
CA LYS A 35 -1.96 3.94 -1.87
C LYS A 35 -0.50 4.26 -1.52
N VAL A 36 0.41 4.00 -2.44
CA VAL A 36 1.84 4.28 -2.28
C VAL A 36 2.22 5.59 -2.95
N VAL A 37 3.00 6.40 -2.25
CA VAL A 37 3.68 7.59 -2.78
C VAL A 37 5.18 7.40 -2.53
N ALA A 38 5.97 7.33 -3.62
CA ALA A 38 7.40 7.03 -3.54
C ALA A 38 8.11 7.61 -4.78
N GLU A 39 8.75 8.76 -4.63
CA GLU A 39 9.58 9.37 -5.67
C GLU A 39 11.05 9.18 -5.31
N GLY A 40 11.84 8.55 -6.19
CA GLY A 40 13.26 8.26 -5.97
C GLY A 40 13.54 6.90 -5.33
N GLY A 41 12.59 5.96 -5.43
CA GLY A 41 12.77 4.59 -4.97
C GLY A 41 11.53 3.73 -5.15
N ILE A 42 11.62 2.51 -4.65
CA ILE A 42 10.58 1.47 -4.75
C ILE A 42 10.07 1.14 -3.35
N VAL A 43 8.77 0.91 -3.24
CA VAL A 43 8.11 0.38 -2.03
C VAL A 43 7.66 -1.05 -2.28
N GLU A 44 7.94 -1.93 -1.34
CA GLU A 44 7.40 -3.29 -1.29
C GLU A 44 6.41 -3.42 -0.13
N ILE A 45 5.26 -4.06 -0.40
CA ILE A 45 4.23 -4.42 0.59
C ILE A 45 4.10 -5.94 0.56
N TYR A 46 4.35 -6.64 1.67
CA TYR A 46 4.47 -8.10 1.71
C TYR A 46 5.45 -8.67 0.66
N GLY A 47 6.54 -7.94 0.35
CA GLY A 47 7.50 -8.32 -0.68
C GLY A 47 7.02 -8.10 -2.12
N VAL A 48 5.83 -7.55 -2.34
CA VAL A 48 5.31 -7.18 -3.64
C VAL A 48 5.64 -5.72 -3.95
N LYS A 49 6.29 -5.46 -5.07
CA LYS A 49 6.60 -4.10 -5.51
C LYS A 49 5.31 -3.35 -5.88
N VAL A 50 5.20 -2.14 -5.37
CA VAL A 50 4.08 -1.22 -5.66
C VAL A 50 4.65 0.07 -6.21
N ASP A 51 4.28 0.40 -7.43
CA ASP A 51 4.75 1.61 -8.11
C ASP A 51 4.18 2.88 -7.49
N ASN A 52 4.88 3.99 -7.66
CA ASN A 52 4.43 5.31 -7.22
C ASN A 52 3.02 5.63 -7.76
N GLY A 53 2.14 6.09 -6.89
CA GLY A 53 0.76 6.43 -7.20
C GLY A 53 -0.20 5.24 -7.33
N LYS A 54 0.29 4.00 -7.23
CA LYS A 54 -0.55 2.79 -7.28
C LYS A 54 -1.02 2.39 -5.89
N SER A 55 -2.05 1.54 -5.88
CA SER A 55 -2.61 0.98 -4.65
C SER A 55 -2.40 -0.52 -4.58
N HIS A 56 -2.15 -1.02 -3.38
CA HIS A 56 -2.11 -2.44 -3.05
C HIS A 56 -3.23 -2.76 -2.06
N SER A 57 -3.93 -3.87 -2.28
CA SER A 57 -5.01 -4.31 -1.40
C SER A 57 -4.48 -5.33 -0.40
N VAL A 58 -4.73 -5.09 0.88
CA VAL A 58 -4.45 -6.05 1.96
C VAL A 58 -5.75 -6.44 2.63
N SER A 59 -5.88 -7.69 3.05
CA SER A 59 -7.09 -8.18 3.72
C SER A 59 -6.71 -8.97 4.97
N SER A 60 -7.52 -8.85 6.03
CA SER A 60 -7.46 -9.75 7.17
C SER A 60 -8.10 -11.10 6.84
N ALA A 61 -7.75 -12.13 7.59
CA ALA A 61 -8.51 -13.36 7.60
C ALA A 61 -9.95 -13.09 8.07
N PRO A 62 -10.94 -13.85 7.57
CA PRO A 62 -12.33 -13.69 8.01
C PRO A 62 -12.42 -13.88 9.52
N ASN A 63 -13.04 -12.94 10.21
CA ASN A 63 -13.40 -12.98 11.65
C ASN A 63 -12.27 -12.79 12.67
N GLU A 64 -11.05 -12.38 12.31
CA GLU A 64 -9.98 -12.42 13.30
C GLU A 64 -9.38 -11.09 13.74
N GLU A 65 -9.40 -9.99 12.94
CA GLU A 65 -8.71 -8.80 13.41
C GLU A 65 -9.34 -7.48 12.96
N THR A 66 -9.36 -6.52 13.87
CA THR A 66 -9.72 -5.13 13.58
C THR A 66 -8.55 -4.35 12.96
N SER A 67 -7.34 -4.92 13.02
CA SER A 67 -6.12 -4.31 12.46
C SER A 67 -5.24 -5.36 11.78
N ILE A 68 -4.51 -4.94 10.74
CA ILE A 68 -3.59 -5.76 9.95
C ILE A 68 -2.20 -5.18 10.11
N ILE A 69 -1.21 -6.03 10.41
CA ILE A 69 0.21 -5.66 10.40
C ILE A 69 0.79 -6.04 9.03
N VAL A 70 1.30 -5.04 8.33
CA VAL A 70 1.78 -5.13 6.95
C VAL A 70 3.28 -4.84 6.92
N PRO A 71 4.15 -5.80 6.64
CA PRO A 71 5.56 -5.54 6.44
C PRO A 71 5.77 -4.70 5.17
N ILE A 72 6.51 -3.61 5.31
CA ILE A 72 6.84 -2.66 4.26
C ILE A 72 8.35 -2.52 4.13
N LYS A 73 8.81 -2.27 2.91
CA LYS A 73 10.21 -2.05 2.62
C LYS A 73 10.39 -0.95 1.60
N ALA A 74 11.31 -0.02 1.85
CA ALA A 74 11.75 1.00 0.93
C ALA A 74 13.13 0.64 0.36
N THR A 75 13.29 0.74 -0.94
CA THR A 75 14.55 0.57 -1.64
C THR A 75 14.83 1.82 -2.47
N PRO A 76 15.82 2.63 -2.10
CA PRO A 76 16.18 3.84 -2.85
C PRO A 76 16.68 3.51 -4.24
N ASP A 77 16.39 4.38 -5.22
CA ASP A 77 17.01 4.38 -6.53
C ASP A 77 18.44 4.94 -6.44
N GLU A 78 19.22 4.77 -7.52
CA GLU A 78 20.56 5.34 -7.62
C GLU A 78 20.51 6.87 -7.43
N GLY A 79 21.38 7.39 -6.57
CA GLY A 79 21.43 8.81 -6.21
C GLY A 79 20.38 9.27 -5.19
N TYR A 80 19.70 8.32 -4.54
CA TYR A 80 18.78 8.60 -3.45
C TYR A 80 19.15 7.81 -2.19
N VAL A 81 18.70 8.27 -1.04
CA VAL A 81 18.71 7.55 0.23
C VAL A 81 17.33 7.58 0.84
N PHE A 82 17.00 6.54 1.59
CA PHE A 82 15.75 6.53 2.35
C PHE A 82 15.84 7.51 3.52
N GLY A 83 14.88 8.41 3.65
CA GLY A 83 14.79 9.39 4.73
C GLY A 83 13.84 8.95 5.83
N SER A 84 12.59 8.69 5.47
CA SER A 84 11.55 8.28 6.43
C SER A 84 10.30 7.78 5.75
N TRP A 85 9.47 7.09 6.53
CA TRP A 85 8.08 6.83 6.22
C TRP A 85 7.17 7.93 6.76
N SER A 86 6.03 8.13 6.11
CA SER A 86 4.86 8.79 6.69
C SER A 86 3.59 8.09 6.23
N VAL A 87 2.54 8.13 7.06
CA VAL A 87 1.30 7.43 6.77
C VAL A 87 0.08 8.25 7.19
N VAL A 88 -0.98 8.16 6.40
CA VAL A 88 -2.32 8.65 6.73
C VAL A 88 -3.24 7.46 6.91
N ASN A 89 -4.03 7.46 7.98
CA ASN A 89 -4.95 6.38 8.36
C ASN A 89 -4.26 5.04 8.72
N GLY A 90 -3.09 5.12 9.34
CA GLY A 90 -2.33 3.97 9.85
C GLY A 90 -1.27 4.41 10.83
N THR A 91 -0.47 3.46 11.33
CA THR A 91 0.70 3.72 12.18
C THR A 91 1.89 2.89 11.71
N ILE A 92 3.10 3.38 11.92
CA ILE A 92 4.35 2.71 11.54
C ILE A 92 5.19 2.55 12.79
N ASP A 93 5.74 1.36 13.00
CA ASP A 93 6.56 1.02 14.18
C ASP A 93 7.92 1.73 14.19
N ASN A 94 8.51 1.93 13.02
CA ASN A 94 9.83 2.58 12.87
C ASN A 94 9.89 3.41 11.59
N GLU A 95 9.54 4.68 11.68
CA GLU A 95 9.49 5.61 10.54
C GLU A 95 10.87 5.88 9.88
N LYS A 96 11.98 5.65 10.61
CA LYS A 96 13.33 5.90 10.11
C LYS A 96 14.02 4.67 9.52
N ASN A 97 13.42 3.52 9.63
CA ASN A 97 13.96 2.28 9.07
C ASN A 97 13.25 1.95 7.74
N GLY A 98 14.03 1.75 6.68
CA GLY A 98 13.49 1.33 5.38
C GLY A 98 12.73 0.00 5.42
N ASN A 99 12.99 -0.86 6.43
CA ASN A 99 12.17 -2.03 6.74
C ASN A 99 11.38 -1.74 8.02
N ALA A 100 10.06 -1.69 7.92
CA ALA A 100 9.17 -1.36 9.02
C ALA A 100 7.86 -2.17 8.92
N ASN A 101 7.01 -2.06 9.94
CA ASN A 101 5.66 -2.61 9.91
C ASN A 101 4.65 -1.46 9.93
N LEU A 102 3.72 -1.51 8.99
CA LEU A 102 2.57 -0.62 8.91
C LEU A 102 1.37 -1.33 9.56
N THR A 103 0.74 -0.71 10.53
CA THR A 103 -0.52 -1.18 11.10
C THR A 103 -1.68 -0.38 10.52
N VAL A 104 -2.66 -1.07 9.95
CA VAL A 104 -3.87 -0.48 9.36
C VAL A 104 -5.12 -1.10 9.98
N ASN A 105 -6.14 -0.29 10.24
CA ASN A 105 -7.41 -0.79 10.76
C ASN A 105 -8.34 -1.19 9.61
N VAL A 106 -8.95 -2.36 9.75
CA VAL A 106 -9.95 -2.87 8.81
C VAL A 106 -11.17 -1.95 8.79
N GLY A 107 -11.68 -1.65 7.59
CA GLY A 107 -12.85 -0.78 7.41
C GLY A 107 -12.55 0.72 7.49
N THR A 108 -11.30 1.14 7.66
CA THR A 108 -10.91 2.56 7.55
C THR A 108 -10.85 3.04 6.09
N SER A 109 -10.89 4.34 5.89
CA SER A 109 -10.66 5.00 4.59
C SER A 109 -9.31 4.57 4.00
N PRO A 110 -9.13 4.70 2.69
CA PRO A 110 -7.87 4.33 2.06
C PRO A 110 -6.67 4.88 2.81
N VAL A 111 -5.68 4.02 3.04
CA VAL A 111 -4.42 4.38 3.67
C VAL A 111 -3.51 5.00 2.62
N THR A 112 -2.81 6.07 2.96
CA THR A 112 -1.74 6.60 2.10
C THR A 112 -0.40 6.39 2.79
N LEU A 113 0.46 5.56 2.20
CA LEU A 113 1.81 5.27 2.65
C LEU A 113 2.80 6.06 1.78
N THR A 114 3.60 6.91 2.40
CA THR A 114 4.63 7.70 1.71
C THR A 114 6.02 7.26 2.15
N ALA A 115 6.86 6.88 1.20
CA ALA A 115 8.29 6.71 1.38
C ALA A 115 9.00 8.00 0.95
N ASN A 116 9.61 8.69 1.89
CA ASN A 116 10.40 9.90 1.61
C ASN A 116 11.83 9.51 1.27
N PHE A 117 12.20 9.65 0.01
CA PHE A 117 13.57 9.49 -0.45
C PHE A 117 14.23 10.86 -0.62
N VAL A 118 15.49 10.96 -0.25
CA VAL A 118 16.27 12.20 -0.32
C VAL A 118 17.34 12.02 -1.38
N LYS A 119 17.40 12.95 -2.33
CA LYS A 119 18.43 12.94 -3.37
C LYS A 119 19.79 13.21 -2.77
N THR A 120 20.77 12.35 -3.06
CA THR A 120 22.16 12.57 -2.65
C THR A 120 22.84 13.53 -3.63
N VAL A 121 23.59 14.48 -3.09
CA VAL A 121 24.41 15.39 -3.89
C VAL A 121 25.87 15.02 -3.67
N GLY A 122 26.48 14.40 -4.69
CA GLY A 122 27.93 14.13 -4.67
C GLY A 122 28.70 15.45 -4.84
N ILE A 123 29.48 15.84 -3.86
CA ILE A 123 30.40 16.97 -3.98
C ILE A 123 31.72 16.45 -4.54
N GLN A 124 32.03 16.81 -5.77
CA GLN A 124 33.37 16.56 -6.34
C GLN A 124 34.29 17.74 -6.00
N ALA A 125 35.20 17.52 -5.10
CA ALA A 125 36.28 18.48 -4.84
C ALA A 125 37.41 18.24 -5.82
N LYS A 126 37.68 19.22 -6.67
CA LYS A 126 38.80 19.19 -7.62
C LYS A 126 39.92 20.08 -7.07
N SER A 127 41.07 19.48 -6.77
CA SER A 127 42.27 20.26 -6.44
C SER A 127 42.88 20.87 -7.70
N SER A 128 43.09 22.16 -7.73
CA SER A 128 43.72 22.84 -8.86
C SER A 128 45.25 22.89 -8.76
N ASN A 129 45.84 22.43 -7.66
CA ASN A 129 47.29 22.45 -7.43
C ASN A 129 47.86 21.06 -7.17
N ALA A 130 48.92 20.69 -7.86
CA ALA A 130 49.64 19.47 -7.59
C ALA A 130 50.30 19.56 -6.18
N GLY A 131 49.79 18.78 -5.24
CA GLY A 131 50.31 18.65 -3.89
C GLY A 131 49.36 19.00 -2.72
N GLY A 132 48.11 19.39 -3.01
CA GLY A 132 47.09 19.61 -1.96
C GLY A 132 46.27 18.37 -1.66
N THR A 133 46.14 18.02 -0.40
CA THR A 133 45.17 16.97 0.03
C THR A 133 43.79 17.58 0.19
N VAL A 134 42.83 17.16 -0.59
CA VAL A 134 41.40 17.54 -0.42
C VAL A 134 40.70 16.44 0.33
N THR A 135 40.27 16.72 1.54
CA THR A 135 39.44 15.80 2.31
C THR A 135 37.98 16.25 2.17
N ALA A 136 37.17 15.50 1.37
CA ALA A 136 35.72 15.68 1.38
C ALA A 136 35.15 14.89 2.55
N SER A 137 34.61 15.58 3.52
CA SER A 137 33.89 14.95 4.63
C SER A 137 32.38 15.06 4.39
N ALA A 138 31.73 13.92 4.38
CA ALA A 138 30.31 13.68 4.48
C ALA A 138 29.43 14.16 3.32
N GLU A 139 28.80 13.22 2.71
CA GLU A 139 27.61 13.40 1.88
C GLU A 139 26.47 13.94 2.74
N LYS A 140 26.06 15.18 2.51
CA LYS A 140 24.95 15.79 3.22
C LYS A 140 23.68 15.57 2.41
N ALA A 141 22.75 14.80 2.93
CA ALA A 141 21.39 14.73 2.39
C ALA A 141 20.72 16.12 2.50
N VAL A 142 20.14 16.60 1.41
CA VAL A 142 19.39 17.87 1.38
C VAL A 142 17.90 17.50 1.50
N PRO A 143 17.16 18.10 2.45
CA PRO A 143 15.72 17.84 2.61
C PRO A 143 14.90 18.34 1.44
#